data_4e134ca81bf3e47c78c36fca24b32937
#
_entry.id   4e134ca81bf3e47c78c36fca24b32937
#
_cell.length_a   1.000
_cell.length_b   1.000
_cell.length_c   1.000
_cell.angle_alpha   90.00
_cell.angle_beta   90.00
_cell.angle_gamma   90.00
#
_symmetry.space_group_name_H-M   'P 1'
#
loop_
_entity.id
_entity.type
_entity.pdbx_description
1 polymer ?
#
loop_
_entity_poly.entity_id
_entity_poly.type
_entity_poly.pdbx_seq_one_letter_code
_entity_poly.pdbx_strand_id
1 'polypeptide(L)'
;MREVFQQELREVQGRLVQIAELVETAIAQATQAFGSSDVALAEQVIDGADEVDDLAARLDELTIDILARQQPVASDLRLMVGALRMSASLERMADLAQHIAQLARYRYPESAIPQGLRKTFAKMGVIDVQMASKLVELLRDQEQRLIDEIRDLDDTLDELHAKVFEKVLSDKISADATGVVDATLASRYHERFGDHAVNITKQMNFFLSGAVE
;
A
#
# COMPACT_ATOMS: atom_id res chain seq x y z
N MET A 1 -33.90 8.23 9.71
CA MET A 1 -32.68 9.05 9.89
C MET A 1 -31.50 8.21 10.41
N ARG A 2 -31.58 7.58 11.60
CA ARG A 2 -30.45 6.77 12.15
C ARG A 2 -30.07 5.55 11.31
N GLU A 3 -31.01 4.86 10.70
CA GLU A 3 -30.76 3.69 9.83
C GLU A 3 -30.04 4.09 8.52
N VAL A 4 -30.45 5.18 7.91
CA VAL A 4 -29.81 5.71 6.69
C VAL A 4 -28.34 6.08 6.99
N PHE A 5 -28.10 6.78 8.08
CA PHE A 5 -26.76 7.15 8.50
C PHE A 5 -25.88 5.91 8.78
N GLN A 6 -26.40 4.90 9.45
CA GLN A 6 -25.67 3.64 9.67
C GLN A 6 -25.37 2.89 8.37
N GLN A 7 -26.21 3.02 7.36
CA GLN A 7 -25.97 2.46 6.04
C GLN A 7 -24.87 3.23 5.31
N GLU A 8 -24.85 4.56 5.41
CA GLU A 8 -23.77 5.41 4.86
C GLU A 8 -22.41 5.09 5.48
N LEU A 9 -22.33 4.86 6.80
CA LEU A 9 -21.09 4.43 7.46
C LEU A 9 -20.58 3.08 6.94
N ARG A 10 -21.48 2.12 6.74
CA ARG A 10 -21.12 0.82 6.15
C ARG A 10 -20.67 0.95 4.69
N GLU A 11 -21.25 1.88 3.95
CA GLU A 11 -20.83 2.16 2.56
C GLU A 11 -19.41 2.72 2.52
N VAL A 12 -19.07 3.67 3.38
CA VAL A 12 -17.70 4.21 3.50
C VAL A 12 -16.71 3.10 3.81
N GLN A 13 -17.00 2.24 4.79
CA GLN A 13 -16.16 1.10 5.12
C GLN A 13 -16.02 0.12 3.95
N GLY A 14 -17.12 -0.21 3.29
CA GLY A 14 -17.10 -1.11 2.13
C GLY A 14 -16.26 -0.58 0.96
N ARG A 15 -16.28 0.72 0.72
CA ARG A 15 -15.43 1.36 -0.31
C ARG A 15 -13.95 1.35 0.08
N LEU A 16 -13.59 1.58 1.35
CA LEU A 16 -12.22 1.42 1.83
C LEU A 16 -11.70 -0.01 1.59
N VAL A 17 -12.51 -1.02 1.91
CA VAL A 17 -12.16 -2.43 1.65
C VAL A 17 -11.96 -2.68 0.15
N GLN A 18 -12.83 -2.18 -0.70
CA GLN A 18 -12.73 -2.32 -2.16
C GLN A 18 -11.42 -1.71 -2.70
N ILE A 19 -11.06 -0.51 -2.26
CA ILE A 19 -9.79 0.14 -2.66
C ILE A 19 -8.60 -0.71 -2.17
N ALA A 20 -8.63 -1.19 -0.93
CA ALA A 20 -7.57 -2.03 -0.38
C ALA A 20 -7.40 -3.36 -1.14
N GLU A 21 -8.48 -3.99 -1.61
CA GLU A 21 -8.44 -5.20 -2.44
C GLU A 21 -7.78 -4.93 -3.81
N LEU A 22 -8.02 -3.77 -4.40
CA LEU A 22 -7.32 -3.35 -5.63
C LEU A 22 -5.83 -3.11 -5.38
N VAL A 23 -5.48 -2.47 -4.26
CA VAL A 23 -4.08 -2.26 -3.86
C VAL A 23 -3.37 -3.58 -3.61
N GLU A 24 -4.01 -4.55 -2.94
CA GLU A 24 -3.48 -5.91 -2.76
C GLU A 24 -3.20 -6.58 -4.11
N THR A 25 -4.13 -6.49 -5.03
CA THR A 25 -3.97 -7.05 -6.39
C THR A 25 -2.83 -6.35 -7.14
N ALA A 26 -2.78 -5.02 -7.08
CA ALA A 26 -1.75 -4.23 -7.75
C ALA A 26 -0.34 -4.55 -7.25
N ILE A 27 -0.13 -4.62 -5.92
CA ILE A 27 1.19 -4.94 -5.36
C ILE A 27 1.62 -6.37 -5.64
N ALA A 28 0.69 -7.33 -5.61
CA ALA A 28 0.98 -8.72 -5.96
C ALA A 28 1.44 -8.85 -7.41
N GLN A 29 0.75 -8.21 -8.34
CA GLN A 29 1.10 -8.19 -9.75
C GLN A 29 2.38 -7.40 -10.02
N ALA A 30 2.57 -6.24 -9.39
CA ALA A 30 3.77 -5.40 -9.54
C ALA A 30 5.04 -6.13 -9.08
N THR A 31 5.01 -6.77 -7.93
CA THR A 31 6.15 -7.53 -7.39
C THR A 31 6.46 -8.76 -8.23
N GLN A 32 5.45 -9.43 -8.76
CA GLN A 32 5.62 -10.53 -9.71
C GLN A 32 6.26 -10.04 -11.02
N ALA A 33 5.72 -8.97 -11.62
CA ALA A 33 6.23 -8.37 -12.85
C ALA A 33 7.69 -7.93 -12.69
N PHE A 34 8.02 -7.27 -11.57
CA PHE A 34 9.37 -6.83 -11.23
C PHE A 34 10.34 -8.00 -11.07
N GLY A 35 9.91 -9.07 -10.40
CA GLY A 35 10.72 -10.28 -10.16
C GLY A 35 11.02 -11.09 -11.41
N SER A 36 10.07 -11.14 -12.37
CA SER A 36 10.13 -11.95 -13.60
C SER A 36 10.43 -11.15 -14.87
N SER A 37 10.49 -9.82 -14.80
CA SER A 37 10.57 -8.91 -15.96
C SER A 37 9.38 -9.09 -16.93
N ASP A 38 8.17 -9.30 -16.38
CA ASP A 38 6.94 -9.49 -17.15
C ASP A 38 6.31 -8.12 -17.48
N VAL A 39 6.56 -7.65 -18.70
CA VAL A 39 6.07 -6.34 -19.18
C VAL A 39 4.56 -6.32 -19.33
N ALA A 40 3.94 -7.42 -19.77
CA ALA A 40 2.49 -7.45 -19.97
C ALA A 40 1.76 -7.33 -18.61
N LEU A 41 2.27 -7.99 -17.58
CA LEU A 41 1.74 -7.86 -16.23
C LEU A 41 2.03 -6.46 -15.64
N ALA A 42 3.20 -5.89 -15.93
CA ALA A 42 3.54 -4.52 -15.51
C ALA A 42 2.59 -3.49 -16.11
N GLU A 43 2.25 -3.61 -17.39
CA GLU A 43 1.30 -2.72 -18.05
C GLU A 43 -0.11 -2.83 -17.46
N GLN A 44 -0.57 -4.04 -17.09
CA GLN A 44 -1.85 -4.21 -16.40
C GLN A 44 -1.90 -3.43 -15.08
N VAL A 45 -0.82 -3.45 -14.29
CA VAL A 45 -0.74 -2.68 -13.05
C VAL A 45 -0.78 -1.17 -13.33
N ILE A 46 -0.04 -0.72 -14.34
CA ILE A 46 0.04 0.71 -14.71
C ILE A 46 -1.33 1.23 -15.17
N ASP A 47 -2.01 0.46 -16.02
CA ASP A 47 -3.33 0.83 -16.55
C ASP A 47 -4.43 0.76 -15.48
N GLY A 48 -4.26 -0.10 -14.46
CA GLY A 48 -5.22 -0.25 -13.36
C GLY A 48 -5.13 0.81 -12.26
N ALA A 49 -4.09 1.66 -12.24
CA ALA A 49 -3.90 2.65 -11.19
C ALA A 49 -5.02 3.71 -11.18
N ASP A 50 -5.49 4.15 -12.34
CA ASP A 50 -6.56 5.14 -12.47
C ASP A 50 -7.88 4.69 -11.79
N GLU A 51 -8.13 3.37 -11.69
CA GLU A 51 -9.33 2.85 -11.01
C GLU A 51 -9.27 3.10 -9.49
N VAL A 52 -8.10 3.00 -8.89
CA VAL A 52 -7.91 3.32 -7.46
C VAL A 52 -8.15 4.80 -7.20
N ASP A 53 -7.60 5.67 -8.04
CA ASP A 53 -7.76 7.12 -7.93
C ASP A 53 -9.24 7.52 -8.05
N ASP A 54 -9.96 6.96 -9.02
CA ASP A 54 -11.39 7.19 -9.22
C ASP A 54 -12.23 6.74 -8.01
N LEU A 55 -11.91 5.59 -7.42
CA LEU A 55 -12.62 5.10 -6.24
C LEU A 55 -12.30 5.91 -4.99
N ALA A 56 -11.05 6.34 -4.82
CA ALA A 56 -10.62 7.21 -3.74
C ALA A 56 -11.36 8.56 -3.81
N ALA A 57 -11.39 9.19 -4.98
CA ALA A 57 -12.12 10.44 -5.19
C ALA A 57 -13.63 10.31 -4.85
N ARG A 58 -14.29 9.23 -5.29
CA ARG A 58 -15.70 8.97 -4.98
C ARG A 58 -15.95 8.68 -3.49
N LEU A 59 -14.98 8.06 -2.80
CA LEU A 59 -15.05 7.86 -1.35
C LEU A 59 -14.94 9.19 -0.60
N ASP A 60 -14.03 10.06 -1.04
CA ASP A 60 -13.84 11.39 -0.46
C ASP A 60 -15.10 12.25 -0.63
N GLU A 61 -15.69 12.29 -1.84
CA GLU A 61 -16.95 12.97 -2.10
C GLU A 61 -18.10 12.46 -1.20
N LEU A 62 -18.26 11.15 -1.09
CA LEU A 62 -19.25 10.55 -0.21
C LEU A 62 -19.04 10.94 1.25
N THR A 63 -17.79 10.86 1.72
CA THR A 63 -17.42 11.16 3.11
C THR A 63 -17.69 12.64 3.45
N ILE A 64 -17.33 13.57 2.55
CA ILE A 64 -17.57 15.00 2.70
C ILE A 64 -19.07 15.30 2.72
N ASP A 65 -19.85 14.67 1.84
CA ASP A 65 -21.30 14.84 1.79
C ASP A 65 -21.98 14.35 3.08
N ILE A 66 -21.56 13.22 3.64
CA ILE A 66 -22.03 12.72 4.93
C ILE A 66 -21.68 13.70 6.06
N LEU A 67 -20.45 14.21 6.10
CA LEU A 67 -20.01 15.20 7.10
C LEU A 67 -20.88 16.45 7.06
N ALA A 68 -21.19 16.94 5.85
CA ALA A 68 -21.99 18.16 5.66
C ALA A 68 -23.48 17.97 6.09
N ARG A 69 -24.05 16.80 5.81
CA ARG A 69 -25.50 16.54 6.05
C ARG A 69 -25.80 16.03 7.45
N GLN A 70 -24.93 15.15 8.00
CA GLN A 70 -25.25 14.38 9.21
C GLN A 70 -24.63 14.93 10.47
N GLN A 71 -23.61 15.81 10.36
CA GLN A 71 -22.84 16.37 11.49
C GLN A 71 -22.43 15.30 12.52
N PRO A 72 -21.72 14.25 12.11
CA PRO A 72 -21.36 13.13 12.98
C PRO A 72 -20.51 13.60 14.16
N VAL A 73 -20.60 12.88 15.30
CA VAL A 73 -19.85 13.20 16.53
C VAL A 73 -19.11 11.98 17.06
N ALA A 74 -18.12 12.21 17.89
CA ALA A 74 -17.35 11.16 18.58
C ALA A 74 -16.79 10.10 17.60
N SER A 75 -17.18 8.82 17.77
CA SER A 75 -16.69 7.69 16.96
C SER A 75 -17.01 7.84 15.48
N ASP A 76 -18.21 8.33 15.14
CA ASP A 76 -18.63 8.47 13.75
C ASP A 76 -17.81 9.56 13.03
N LEU A 77 -17.49 10.66 13.71
CA LEU A 77 -16.60 11.69 13.19
C LEU A 77 -15.16 11.15 13.01
N ARG A 78 -14.67 10.34 13.97
CA ARG A 78 -13.34 9.71 13.83
C ARG A 78 -13.28 8.79 12.62
N LEU A 79 -14.33 7.99 12.38
CA LEU A 79 -14.43 7.14 11.21
C LEU A 79 -14.35 7.95 9.92
N MET A 80 -15.12 9.04 9.80
CA MET A 80 -15.13 9.88 8.60
C MET A 80 -13.76 10.51 8.32
N VAL A 81 -13.14 11.12 9.34
CA VAL A 81 -11.80 11.73 9.20
C VAL A 81 -10.75 10.66 8.93
N GLY A 82 -10.84 9.51 9.60
CA GLY A 82 -9.97 8.37 9.35
C GLY A 82 -10.13 7.82 7.93
N ALA A 83 -11.34 7.75 7.40
CA ALA A 83 -11.61 7.27 6.05
C ALA A 83 -10.90 8.11 4.98
N LEU A 84 -10.97 9.46 5.06
CA LEU A 84 -10.26 10.36 4.15
C LEU A 84 -8.74 10.15 4.19
N ARG A 85 -8.17 9.94 5.38
CA ARG A 85 -6.73 9.69 5.55
C ARG A 85 -6.30 8.32 5.07
N MET A 86 -7.15 7.30 5.29
CA MET A 86 -6.89 5.94 4.81
C MET A 86 -7.02 5.86 3.29
N SER A 87 -8.02 6.54 2.69
CA SER A 87 -8.18 6.71 1.25
C SER A 87 -6.90 7.23 0.61
N ALA A 88 -6.40 8.37 1.09
CA ALA A 88 -5.15 8.96 0.61
C ALA A 88 -3.93 8.03 0.77
N SER A 89 -3.86 7.22 1.85
CA SER A 89 -2.77 6.26 2.02
C SER A 89 -2.86 5.08 1.05
N LEU A 90 -4.07 4.58 0.79
CA LEU A 90 -4.31 3.51 -0.19
C LEU A 90 -3.99 3.95 -1.62
N GLU A 91 -4.36 5.18 -2.00
CA GLU A 91 -3.97 5.80 -3.28
C GLU A 91 -2.44 5.82 -3.42
N ARG A 92 -1.71 6.28 -2.39
CA ARG A 92 -0.24 6.25 -2.42
C ARG A 92 0.36 4.85 -2.50
N MET A 93 -0.26 3.86 -1.88
CA MET A 93 0.17 2.46 -2.01
C MET A 93 -0.01 1.96 -3.45
N ALA A 94 -1.10 2.32 -4.14
CA ALA A 94 -1.29 2.00 -5.55
C ALA A 94 -0.23 2.67 -6.44
N ASP A 95 0.06 3.96 -6.23
CA ASP A 95 1.15 4.68 -6.90
C ASP A 95 2.49 3.95 -6.78
N LEU A 96 2.82 3.47 -5.57
CA LEU A 96 4.07 2.75 -5.31
C LEU A 96 4.12 1.39 -6.00
N ALA A 97 3.00 0.66 -6.05
CA ALA A 97 2.88 -0.56 -6.83
C ALA A 97 3.09 -0.28 -8.33
N GLN A 98 2.47 0.78 -8.86
CA GLN A 98 2.68 1.24 -10.23
C GLN A 98 4.16 1.58 -10.51
N HIS A 99 4.84 2.29 -9.60
CA HIS A 99 6.27 2.61 -9.75
C HIS A 99 7.15 1.36 -9.79
N ILE A 100 6.86 0.33 -8.98
CA ILE A 100 7.56 -0.95 -9.02
C ILE A 100 7.35 -1.64 -10.39
N ALA A 101 6.12 -1.66 -10.90
CA ALA A 101 5.80 -2.20 -12.21
C ALA A 101 6.50 -1.44 -13.35
N GLN A 102 6.57 -0.10 -13.27
CA GLN A 102 7.27 0.74 -14.23
C GLN A 102 8.75 0.40 -14.35
N LEU A 103 9.45 0.04 -13.26
CA LEU A 103 10.84 -0.40 -13.31
C LEU A 103 11.01 -1.67 -14.15
N ALA A 104 10.10 -2.65 -14.04
CA ALA A 104 10.11 -3.84 -14.89
C ALA A 104 9.97 -3.48 -16.37
N ARG A 105 9.02 -2.59 -16.70
CA ARG A 105 8.77 -2.13 -18.08
C ARG A 105 9.96 -1.39 -18.67
N TYR A 106 10.57 -0.47 -17.91
CA TYR A 106 11.68 0.36 -18.42
C TYR A 106 12.95 -0.43 -18.72
N ARG A 107 13.14 -1.57 -18.06
CA ARG A 107 14.36 -2.38 -18.23
C ARG A 107 14.22 -3.54 -19.19
N TYR A 108 13.02 -3.84 -19.63
CA TYR A 108 12.82 -4.92 -20.60
C TYR A 108 13.71 -4.72 -21.85
N PRO A 109 14.35 -5.80 -22.38
CA PRO A 109 14.25 -7.22 -21.94
C PRO A 109 15.15 -7.61 -20.75
N GLU A 110 15.91 -6.68 -20.20
CA GLU A 110 16.80 -6.92 -19.07
C GLU A 110 16.04 -6.91 -17.74
N SER A 111 16.67 -7.42 -16.68
CA SER A 111 16.10 -7.38 -15.34
C SER A 111 16.45 -6.06 -14.66
N ALA A 112 15.45 -5.39 -14.09
CA ALA A 112 15.67 -4.23 -13.23
C ALA A 112 16.35 -4.60 -11.89
N ILE A 113 16.38 -5.90 -11.53
CA ILE A 113 16.97 -6.35 -10.27
C ILE A 113 18.42 -6.79 -10.51
N PRO A 114 19.43 -6.10 -9.91
CA PRO A 114 20.82 -6.52 -10.00
C PRO A 114 21.03 -7.94 -9.44
N GLN A 115 22.02 -8.65 -10.02
CA GLN A 115 22.41 -9.97 -9.54
C GLN A 115 22.90 -9.86 -8.08
N GLY A 116 22.37 -10.70 -7.19
CA GLY A 116 22.66 -10.63 -5.74
C GLY A 116 21.58 -9.95 -4.90
N LEU A 117 20.64 -9.21 -5.51
CA LEU A 117 19.51 -8.59 -4.82
C LEU A 117 18.18 -9.35 -5.04
N ARG A 118 18.10 -10.30 -5.98
CA ARG A 118 16.85 -11.02 -6.30
C ARG A 118 16.16 -11.63 -5.09
N LYS A 119 16.91 -12.27 -4.19
CA LYS A 119 16.33 -12.87 -2.98
C LYS A 119 15.82 -11.82 -1.99
N THR A 120 16.47 -10.66 -1.94
CA THR A 120 16.06 -9.56 -1.07
C THR A 120 14.74 -8.97 -1.56
N PHE A 121 14.64 -8.61 -2.86
CA PHE A 121 13.40 -8.08 -3.43
C PHE A 121 12.26 -9.10 -3.44
N ALA A 122 12.54 -10.38 -3.68
CA ALA A 122 11.51 -11.41 -3.55
C ALA A 122 10.91 -11.47 -2.14
N LYS A 123 11.72 -11.28 -1.10
CA LYS A 123 11.23 -11.20 0.28
C LYS A 123 10.43 -9.92 0.55
N MET A 124 10.91 -8.77 0.06
CA MET A 124 10.18 -7.50 0.17
C MET A 124 8.79 -7.62 -0.47
N GLY A 125 8.70 -8.15 -1.69
CA GLY A 125 7.43 -8.36 -2.36
C GLY A 125 6.47 -9.29 -1.61
N VAL A 126 6.98 -10.36 -0.99
CA VAL A 126 6.14 -11.23 -0.14
C VAL A 126 5.60 -10.47 1.07
N ILE A 127 6.41 -9.62 1.70
CA ILE A 127 6.00 -8.83 2.85
C ILE A 127 4.94 -7.81 2.45
N ASP A 128 5.13 -7.08 1.34
CA ASP A 128 4.14 -6.11 0.86
C ASP A 128 2.78 -6.75 0.61
N VAL A 129 2.76 -7.92 -0.05
CA VAL A 129 1.51 -8.66 -0.29
C VAL A 129 0.87 -9.08 1.03
N GLN A 130 1.65 -9.55 2.00
CA GLN A 130 1.13 -9.90 3.32
C GLN A 130 0.57 -8.69 4.06
N MET A 131 1.25 -7.54 3.99
CA MET A 131 0.75 -6.30 4.59
C MET A 131 -0.55 -5.84 3.94
N ALA A 132 -0.64 -5.84 2.61
CA ALA A 132 -1.85 -5.48 1.89
C ALA A 132 -3.03 -6.41 2.23
N SER A 133 -2.80 -7.73 2.26
CA SER A 133 -3.83 -8.70 2.66
C SER A 133 -4.33 -8.47 4.08
N LYS A 134 -3.41 -8.22 5.02
CA LYS A 134 -3.79 -7.89 6.42
C LYS A 134 -4.51 -6.55 6.55
N LEU A 135 -4.23 -5.57 5.68
CA LEU A 135 -4.99 -4.32 5.64
C LEU A 135 -6.43 -4.56 5.18
N VAL A 136 -6.64 -5.40 4.16
CA VAL A 136 -8.00 -5.79 3.72
C VAL A 136 -8.77 -6.43 4.87
N GLU A 137 -8.15 -7.38 5.59
CA GLU A 137 -8.73 -8.00 6.78
C GLU A 137 -9.02 -6.98 7.89
N LEU A 138 -8.05 -6.09 8.19
CA LEU A 138 -8.18 -5.06 9.22
C LEU A 138 -9.33 -4.09 8.93
N LEU A 139 -9.47 -3.63 7.69
CA LEU A 139 -10.54 -2.71 7.27
C LEU A 139 -11.92 -3.40 7.28
N ARG A 140 -11.96 -4.71 7.02
CA ARG A 140 -13.19 -5.51 7.03
C ARG A 140 -13.63 -5.91 8.43
N ASP A 141 -12.71 -6.50 9.19
CA ASP A 141 -13.04 -7.20 10.44
C ASP A 141 -12.70 -6.39 11.70
N GLN A 142 -11.91 -5.32 11.56
CA GLN A 142 -11.54 -4.37 12.62
C GLN A 142 -10.83 -5.04 13.82
N GLU A 143 -10.06 -6.10 13.56
CA GLU A 143 -9.36 -6.85 14.59
C GLU A 143 -8.04 -6.16 14.99
N GLN A 144 -7.94 -5.74 16.26
CA GLN A 144 -6.79 -5.02 16.82
C GLN A 144 -5.45 -5.76 16.62
N ARG A 145 -5.41 -7.10 16.69
CA ARG A 145 -4.20 -7.89 16.51
C ARG A 145 -3.51 -7.66 15.15
N LEU A 146 -4.29 -7.36 14.10
CA LEU A 146 -3.75 -7.13 12.75
C LEU A 146 -2.89 -5.86 12.68
N ILE A 147 -3.13 -4.89 13.56
CA ILE A 147 -2.32 -3.67 13.66
C ILE A 147 -0.88 -4.02 14.03
N ASP A 148 -0.69 -4.83 15.08
CA ASP A 148 0.63 -5.23 15.53
C ASP A 148 1.33 -6.13 14.49
N GLU A 149 0.58 -7.06 13.88
CA GLU A 149 1.12 -7.92 12.82
C GLU A 149 1.61 -7.13 11.59
N ILE A 150 0.93 -6.04 11.20
CA ILE A 150 1.35 -5.17 10.10
C ILE A 150 2.61 -4.39 10.49
N ARG A 151 2.72 -3.91 11.73
CA ARG A 151 3.91 -3.21 12.24
C ARG A 151 5.14 -4.12 12.26
N ASP A 152 4.99 -5.36 12.71
CA ASP A 152 6.09 -6.35 12.71
C ASP A 152 6.59 -6.67 11.29
N LEU A 153 5.69 -6.66 10.29
CA LEU A 153 6.05 -6.80 8.88
C LEU A 153 6.81 -5.58 8.37
N ASP A 154 6.42 -4.38 8.78
CA ASP A 154 7.08 -3.12 8.43
C ASP A 154 8.51 -3.07 8.97
N ASP A 155 8.72 -3.42 10.25
CA ASP A 155 10.06 -3.53 10.84
C ASP A 155 10.97 -4.47 10.02
N THR A 156 10.41 -5.60 9.55
CA THR A 156 11.13 -6.55 8.70
C THR A 156 11.43 -5.97 7.32
N LEU A 157 10.51 -5.19 6.75
CA LEU A 157 10.68 -4.51 5.46
C LEU A 157 11.79 -3.45 5.54
N ASP A 158 11.83 -2.67 6.62
CA ASP A 158 12.89 -1.70 6.90
C ASP A 158 14.28 -2.33 7.00
N GLU A 159 14.38 -3.48 7.68
CA GLU A 159 15.63 -4.24 7.71
C GLU A 159 16.08 -4.68 6.30
N LEU A 160 15.15 -5.10 5.44
CA LEU A 160 15.48 -5.49 4.07
C LEU A 160 15.87 -4.27 3.23
N HIS A 161 15.21 -3.13 3.42
CA HIS A 161 15.60 -1.86 2.81
C HIS A 161 17.04 -1.47 3.18
N ALA A 162 17.39 -1.49 4.45
CA ALA A 162 18.75 -1.23 4.91
C ALA A 162 19.78 -2.21 4.29
N LYS A 163 19.43 -3.50 4.17
CA LYS A 163 20.28 -4.52 3.52
C LYS A 163 20.49 -4.26 2.03
N VAL A 164 19.52 -3.67 1.31
CA VAL A 164 19.71 -3.28 -0.10
C VAL A 164 20.80 -2.21 -0.18
N PHE A 165 20.74 -1.16 0.65
CA PHE A 165 21.75 -0.10 0.68
C PHE A 165 23.15 -0.64 1.03
N GLU A 166 23.24 -1.49 2.06
CA GLU A 166 24.51 -2.12 2.43
C GLU A 166 25.15 -2.88 1.24
N LYS A 167 24.34 -3.64 0.50
CA LYS A 167 24.81 -4.40 -0.65
C LYS A 167 25.17 -3.52 -1.84
N VAL A 168 24.36 -2.50 -2.13
CA VAL A 168 24.59 -1.56 -3.24
C VAL A 168 25.87 -0.76 -3.02
N LEU A 169 26.15 -0.35 -1.79
CA LEU A 169 27.36 0.40 -1.42
C LEU A 169 28.62 -0.49 -1.25
N SER A 170 28.45 -1.80 -1.28
CA SER A 170 29.55 -2.74 -1.16
C SER A 170 29.94 -3.29 -2.54
N ASP A 171 31.21 -3.69 -2.70
CA ASP A 171 31.71 -4.37 -3.91
C ASP A 171 31.12 -5.80 -4.12
N LYS A 172 30.10 -6.16 -3.32
CA LYS A 172 29.54 -7.52 -3.32
C LYS A 172 28.52 -7.76 -4.43
N ILE A 173 28.01 -6.70 -5.07
CA ILE A 173 27.10 -6.82 -6.23
C ILE A 173 27.74 -6.19 -7.46
N SER A 174 27.62 -6.89 -8.59
CA SER A 174 28.00 -6.32 -9.89
C SER A 174 26.77 -5.62 -10.44
N ALA A 175 26.72 -4.29 -10.32
CA ALA A 175 25.71 -3.44 -10.91
C ALA A 175 26.38 -2.21 -11.54
N ASP A 176 25.90 -1.82 -12.70
CA ASP A 176 26.25 -0.51 -13.25
C ASP A 176 25.48 0.61 -12.53
N ALA A 177 25.76 1.86 -12.89
CA ALA A 177 25.10 3.01 -12.25
C ALA A 177 23.57 2.94 -12.37
N THR A 178 23.05 2.42 -13.47
CA THR A 178 21.64 2.24 -13.73
C THR A 178 21.02 1.21 -12.78
N GLY A 179 21.64 0.04 -12.64
CA GLY A 179 21.18 -0.99 -11.71
C GLY A 179 21.23 -0.55 -10.24
N VAL A 180 22.21 0.28 -9.88
CA VAL A 180 22.27 0.91 -8.54
C VAL A 180 21.09 1.84 -8.30
N VAL A 181 20.76 2.69 -9.27
CA VAL A 181 19.60 3.60 -9.19
C VAL A 181 18.29 2.83 -9.09
N ASP A 182 18.09 1.84 -9.97
CA ASP A 182 16.86 1.03 -9.98
C ASP A 182 16.67 0.26 -8.67
N ALA A 183 17.74 -0.36 -8.15
CA ALA A 183 17.68 -1.08 -6.88
C ALA A 183 17.36 -0.14 -5.70
N THR A 184 17.92 1.07 -5.71
CA THR A 184 17.68 2.08 -4.68
C THR A 184 16.22 2.57 -4.72
N LEU A 185 15.72 2.88 -5.92
CA LEU A 185 14.33 3.32 -6.12
C LEU A 185 13.34 2.21 -5.75
N ALA A 186 13.55 0.99 -6.27
CA ALA A 186 12.69 -0.14 -5.94
C ALA A 186 12.62 -0.38 -4.43
N SER A 187 13.77 -0.41 -3.77
CA SER A 187 13.86 -0.60 -2.32
C SER A 187 13.10 0.50 -1.55
N ARG A 188 13.18 1.75 -2.01
CA ARG A 188 12.45 2.87 -1.42
C ARG A 188 10.95 2.77 -1.68
N TYR A 189 10.50 2.27 -2.84
CA TYR A 189 9.08 2.09 -3.11
C TYR A 189 8.46 1.03 -2.20
N HIS A 190 9.15 -0.10 -1.97
CA HIS A 190 8.70 -1.12 -1.03
C HIS A 190 8.60 -0.57 0.39
N GLU A 191 9.64 0.08 0.91
CA GLU A 191 9.65 0.66 2.26
C GLU A 191 8.54 1.70 2.43
N ARG A 192 8.32 2.59 1.45
CA ARG A 192 7.22 3.55 1.52
C ARG A 192 5.84 2.91 1.43
N PHE A 193 5.71 1.77 0.76
CA PHE A 193 4.48 1.00 0.76
C PHE A 193 4.13 0.54 2.18
N GLY A 194 5.11 0.03 2.92
CA GLY A 194 5.00 -0.31 4.34
C GLY A 194 4.63 0.89 5.21
N ASP A 195 5.32 2.03 5.06
CA ASP A 195 5.02 3.28 5.75
C ASP A 195 3.53 3.66 5.65
N HIS A 196 2.95 3.58 4.42
CA HIS A 196 1.54 3.89 4.20
C HIS A 196 0.62 2.84 4.83
N ALA A 197 0.99 1.56 4.82
CA ALA A 197 0.24 0.52 5.53
C ALA A 197 0.19 0.80 7.05
N VAL A 198 1.32 1.16 7.65
CA VAL A 198 1.38 1.57 9.06
C VAL A 198 0.57 2.85 9.33
N ASN A 199 0.54 3.81 8.41
CA ASN A 199 -0.33 4.98 8.54
C ASN A 199 -1.81 4.60 8.62
N ILE A 200 -2.26 3.61 7.84
CA ILE A 200 -3.63 3.09 7.92
C ILE A 200 -3.89 2.44 9.28
N THR A 201 -2.94 1.66 9.82
CA THR A 201 -3.10 1.05 11.15
C THR A 201 -3.26 2.10 12.25
N LYS A 202 -2.54 3.23 12.17
CA LYS A 202 -2.70 4.35 13.13
C LYS A 202 -4.10 4.95 13.07
N GLN A 203 -4.67 5.14 11.87
CA GLN A 203 -6.03 5.64 11.73
C GLN A 203 -7.07 4.63 12.25
N MET A 204 -6.87 3.33 11.99
CA MET A 204 -7.72 2.28 12.53
C MET A 204 -7.62 2.19 14.05
N ASN A 205 -6.42 2.27 14.64
CA ASN A 205 -6.25 2.31 16.09
C ASN A 205 -6.98 3.52 16.71
N PHE A 206 -6.84 4.71 16.11
CA PHE A 206 -7.56 5.90 16.56
C PHE A 206 -9.08 5.74 16.46
N PHE A 207 -9.58 5.10 15.41
CA PHE A 207 -11.00 4.80 15.28
C PHE A 207 -11.49 3.83 16.35
N LEU A 208 -10.78 2.73 16.59
CA LEU A 208 -11.18 1.66 17.51
C LEU A 208 -11.04 2.07 18.98
N SER A 209 -9.94 2.68 19.35
CA SER A 209 -9.60 3.00 20.76
C SER A 209 -9.92 4.44 21.16
N GLY A 210 -9.96 5.36 20.20
CA GLY A 210 -10.01 6.80 20.44
C GLY A 210 -8.68 7.40 20.92
N ALA A 211 -7.62 6.60 21.03
CA ALA A 211 -6.28 7.07 21.38
C ALA A 211 -5.51 7.56 20.15
N VAL A 212 -4.83 8.70 20.28
CA VAL A 212 -3.88 9.23 19.29
C VAL A 212 -2.49 8.72 19.64
N GLU A 213 -1.83 7.99 18.72
CA GLU A 213 -0.43 7.59 18.81
C GLU A 213 0.50 8.64 18.21
#